data_086a8485c596060937e7744fc56a3827
#
_entry.id   086a8485c596060937e7744fc56a3827
#
_cell.length_a   1.000
_cell.length_b   1.000
_cell.length_c   1.000
_cell.angle_alpha   90.00
_cell.angle_beta   90.00
_cell.angle_gamma   90.00
#
_symmetry.space_group_name_H-M   'P 1'
#
loop_
_entity.id
_entity.type
_entity.pdbx_description
1 polymer ?
#
loop_
_entity_poly.entity_id
_entity_poly.type
_entity_poly.pdbx_seq_one_letter_code
_entity_poly.pdbx_strand_id
1 'polypeptide(L)'
;MLYRDGQTIFSGFAAENQQAATVTGLGDPLSVPMAKATANWFDVLGVRPIIGRNFLPQEEEGADVAIITDRFWKARFAGSQDVIGKTIVLDGVAHTIVGVIPKLPVSWTGTPRADIWTTKPIDIPGFSYEQMMRGSTFLRVIGRLKPGVTLDQAKAALGTLENSYASQFPEKGDAQFRNIIKTLPEDVTENLRPGFATLLTAVGFVLLIACSNVANLLLVRFSGRRREISLRLALGATRGSVLRLFIFESVLISLLAGIFGAVLAWWLVPLVPKLAANFLPMEQGSASALSVPVLLFTIGLSLVTGFAMGLYPALQSSRADLVDALKEGGRGTQGSVRQQRFRKILVGAQVALSVTLLAGASLLITSFVRLSQQDPGFNPDHLWIGVTALSQAQYPDTASRARFAEQLQTALRGTPGFEDLMLSTTFPLFGRPGATLYTRPDGNVPAVAERKGAPSNDVMPGWFRAAGIPLIAGRDFNEQDVLDHPNVIIISKAGAK
;
A
#
# COMPACT_ATOMS: atom_id res chain seq x y z
N MET A 1 10.54 8.27 25.43
CA MET A 1 11.61 7.97 26.37
C MET A 1 11.35 6.64 27.09
N LEU A 2 10.28 6.45 27.86
CA LEU A 2 10.04 5.22 28.63
C LEU A 2 10.13 3.93 27.81
N TYR A 3 9.56 3.90 26.61
CA TYR A 3 9.67 2.76 25.70
C TYR A 3 11.08 2.57 25.14
N ARG A 4 11.81 3.65 24.86
CA ARG A 4 13.19 3.58 24.34
C ARG A 4 14.15 3.08 25.41
N ASP A 5 14.00 3.57 26.61
CA ASP A 5 14.94 3.34 27.71
C ASP A 5 14.60 2.07 28.52
N GLY A 6 13.30 1.71 28.60
CA GLY A 6 12.84 0.53 29.35
C GLY A 6 12.84 -0.79 28.58
N GLN A 7 13.15 -0.78 27.26
CA GLN A 7 13.12 -1.98 26.45
C GLN A 7 14.50 -2.69 26.39
N THR A 8 14.47 -4.00 26.36
CA THR A 8 15.70 -4.83 26.27
C THR A 8 15.78 -5.70 25.02
N ILE A 9 14.71 -5.73 24.22
CA ILE A 9 14.51 -6.67 23.10
C ILE A 9 14.92 -6.09 21.74
N PHE A 10 14.97 -4.76 21.60
CA PHE A 10 15.39 -4.11 20.38
C PHE A 10 16.88 -3.76 20.42
N SER A 11 17.55 -3.93 19.29
CA SER A 11 18.91 -3.42 19.07
C SER A 11 18.91 -1.96 18.65
N GLY A 12 17.82 -1.48 18.08
CA GLY A 12 17.56 -0.09 17.73
C GLY A 12 16.07 0.22 17.79
N PHE A 13 15.74 1.41 18.28
CA PHE A 13 14.38 1.89 18.42
C PHE A 13 14.33 3.34 17.99
N ALA A 14 13.52 3.66 16.99
CA ALA A 14 13.47 4.98 16.37
C ALA A 14 12.03 5.41 16.10
N ALA A 15 11.82 6.71 16.04
CA ALA A 15 10.51 7.30 15.82
C ALA A 15 10.57 8.39 14.76
N GLU A 16 9.47 8.56 14.02
CA GLU A 16 9.27 9.68 13.11
C GLU A 16 7.88 10.28 13.27
N ASN A 17 7.76 11.53 12.87
CA ASN A 17 6.52 12.25 12.68
C ASN A 17 6.50 12.86 11.28
N GLN A 18 5.49 12.52 10.49
CA GLN A 18 5.35 13.02 9.12
C GLN A 18 4.48 14.27 9.09
N GLN A 19 4.93 15.26 8.34
CA GLN A 19 4.26 16.53 8.12
C GLN A 19 4.61 17.05 6.72
N ALA A 20 4.05 18.18 6.33
CA ALA A 20 4.50 18.93 5.17
C ALA A 20 5.33 20.12 5.63
N ALA A 21 6.30 20.54 4.82
CA ALA A 21 7.05 21.77 5.03
C ALA A 21 7.05 22.61 3.74
N THR A 22 7.12 23.91 3.89
CA THR A 22 7.31 24.83 2.77
C THR A 22 8.80 25.10 2.57
N VAL A 23 9.31 24.65 1.44
CA VAL A 23 10.69 24.98 1.01
C VAL A 23 10.70 26.35 0.36
N THR A 24 11.60 27.23 0.80
CA THR A 24 11.83 28.56 0.22
C THR A 24 13.31 28.75 -0.12
N GLY A 25 13.61 29.74 -0.97
CA GLY A 25 14.98 30.03 -1.38
C GLY A 25 15.54 29.17 -2.54
N LEU A 26 14.71 28.27 -3.10
CA LEU A 26 15.06 27.44 -4.27
C LEU A 26 14.11 27.70 -5.47
N GLY A 27 13.68 28.93 -5.66
CA GLY A 27 12.66 29.36 -6.61
C GLY A 27 11.33 29.65 -5.91
N ASP A 28 10.20 29.36 -6.58
CA ASP A 28 8.88 29.54 -5.97
C ASP A 28 8.71 28.66 -4.74
N PRO A 29 8.00 29.14 -3.70
CA PRO A 29 7.71 28.34 -2.52
C PRO A 29 7.04 27.03 -2.88
N LEU A 30 7.54 25.93 -2.33
CA LEU A 30 7.06 24.59 -2.63
C LEU A 30 6.72 23.84 -1.35
N SER A 31 5.49 23.33 -1.25
CA SER A 31 5.12 22.40 -0.18
C SER A 31 5.66 21.01 -0.53
N VAL A 32 6.42 20.43 0.40
CA VAL A 32 7.03 19.09 0.26
C VAL A 32 6.67 18.21 1.46
N PRO A 33 6.46 16.90 1.25
CA PRO A 33 6.37 15.95 2.33
C PRO A 33 7.68 15.91 3.12
N MET A 34 7.62 16.12 4.41
CA MET A 34 8.76 16.11 5.33
C MET A 34 8.47 15.16 6.50
N ALA A 35 9.52 14.61 7.08
CA ALA A 35 9.43 13.88 8.35
C ALA A 35 10.44 14.44 9.35
N LYS A 36 10.03 14.57 10.60
CA LYS A 36 10.93 14.78 11.73
C LYS A 36 11.20 13.45 12.39
N ALA A 37 12.45 13.05 12.54
CA ALA A 37 12.84 11.72 13.00
C ALA A 37 13.88 11.77 14.12
N THR A 38 13.96 10.70 14.90
CA THR A 38 15.08 10.49 15.82
C THR A 38 16.38 10.31 15.03
N ALA A 39 17.50 10.72 15.61
CA ALA A 39 18.79 10.72 14.93
C ALA A 39 19.19 9.34 14.37
N ASN A 40 18.81 8.26 15.04
CA ASN A 40 19.12 6.89 14.65
C ASN A 40 18.11 6.25 13.66
N TRP A 41 17.16 7.02 13.10
CA TRP A 41 16.11 6.53 12.22
C TRP A 41 16.63 5.71 11.04
N PHE A 42 17.60 6.28 10.30
CA PHE A 42 18.17 5.62 9.14
C PHE A 42 19.07 4.43 9.51
N ASP A 43 19.74 4.48 10.66
CA ASP A 43 20.57 3.36 11.16
C ASP A 43 19.69 2.16 11.54
N VAL A 44 18.54 2.41 12.19
CA VAL A 44 17.54 1.37 12.50
C VAL A 44 16.94 0.78 11.23
N LEU A 45 16.69 1.58 10.20
CA LEU A 45 16.26 1.10 8.88
C LEU A 45 17.36 0.38 8.11
N GLY A 46 18.64 0.61 8.43
CA GLY A 46 19.79 0.10 7.69
C GLY A 46 20.04 0.86 6.38
N VAL A 47 19.57 2.12 6.30
CA VAL A 47 19.75 2.98 5.14
C VAL A 47 21.06 3.73 5.24
N ARG A 48 21.86 3.65 4.18
CA ARG A 48 23.12 4.40 4.07
C ARG A 48 22.95 5.57 3.10
N PRO A 49 23.49 6.75 3.42
CA PRO A 49 23.49 7.87 2.50
C PRO A 49 24.27 7.56 1.21
N ILE A 50 23.83 8.13 0.09
CA ILE A 50 24.54 8.11 -1.19
C ILE A 50 25.74 9.04 -1.11
N ILE A 51 25.55 10.22 -0.52
CA ILE A 51 26.60 11.20 -0.20
C ILE A 51 26.29 11.82 1.17
N GLY A 52 27.33 12.28 1.85
CA GLY A 52 27.21 12.83 3.20
C GLY A 52 27.10 11.76 4.28
N ARG A 53 26.30 12.01 5.30
CA ARG A 53 26.14 11.17 6.49
C ARG A 53 24.70 11.12 7.00
N ASN A 54 24.41 10.16 7.88
CA ASN A 54 23.20 10.15 8.71
C ASN A 54 23.25 11.22 9.80
N PHE A 55 22.15 11.45 10.50
CA PHE A 55 22.10 12.31 11.67
C PHE A 55 23.00 11.77 12.79
N LEU A 56 23.58 12.68 13.54
CA LEU A 56 24.37 12.36 14.74
C LEU A 56 23.50 12.42 15.98
N PRO A 57 23.76 11.63 17.04
CA PRO A 57 22.96 11.63 18.26
C PRO A 57 22.78 13.02 18.89
N GLN A 58 23.84 13.85 18.87
CA GLN A 58 23.79 15.22 19.40
C GLN A 58 22.92 16.17 18.57
N GLU A 59 22.54 15.81 17.35
CA GLU A 59 21.70 16.62 16.48
C GLU A 59 20.20 16.41 16.75
N GLU A 60 19.83 15.38 17.56
CA GLU A 60 18.42 15.05 17.81
C GLU A 60 17.64 16.20 18.47
N GLU A 61 18.26 17.00 19.32
CA GLU A 61 17.61 18.07 20.08
C GLU A 61 18.06 19.49 19.71
N GLY A 62 19.23 19.65 19.08
CA GLY A 62 19.91 20.93 18.99
C GLY A 62 20.18 21.50 17.60
N ALA A 63 20.36 20.70 16.60
CA ALA A 63 20.85 21.17 15.31
C ALA A 63 19.77 21.22 14.23
N ASP A 64 19.75 22.30 13.45
CA ASP A 64 18.92 22.42 12.26
C ASP A 64 19.65 21.80 11.08
N VAL A 65 19.49 20.50 10.93
CA VAL A 65 20.09 19.68 9.87
C VAL A 65 19.00 18.97 9.05
N ALA A 66 19.28 18.72 7.78
CA ALA A 66 18.38 18.05 6.87
C ALA A 66 19.07 16.94 6.11
N ILE A 67 18.34 15.86 5.87
CA ILE A 67 18.68 14.78 4.91
C ILE A 67 17.61 14.79 3.83
N ILE A 68 18.01 14.75 2.58
CA ILE A 68 17.12 14.80 1.42
C ILE A 68 17.16 13.51 0.61
N THR A 69 16.10 13.22 -0.14
CA THR A 69 16.10 12.06 -1.06
C THR A 69 16.87 12.34 -2.33
N ASP A 70 17.36 11.28 -2.97
CA ASP A 70 17.93 11.30 -4.32
C ASP A 70 17.01 11.99 -5.34
N ARG A 71 15.70 11.77 -5.24
CA ARG A 71 14.70 12.41 -6.09
C ARG A 71 14.71 13.94 -5.93
N PHE A 72 14.63 14.41 -4.68
CA PHE A 72 14.62 15.85 -4.38
C PHE A 72 15.97 16.50 -4.74
N TRP A 73 17.07 15.82 -4.47
CA TRP A 73 18.42 16.25 -4.83
C TRP A 73 18.57 16.45 -6.35
N LYS A 74 18.16 15.47 -7.15
CA LYS A 74 18.22 15.59 -8.62
C LYS A 74 17.28 16.68 -9.15
N ALA A 75 16.08 16.79 -8.59
CA ALA A 75 15.09 17.75 -9.07
C ALA A 75 15.42 19.21 -8.73
N ARG A 76 16.04 19.45 -7.56
CA ARG A 76 16.26 20.82 -7.05
C ARG A 76 17.73 21.26 -7.04
N PHE A 77 18.65 20.33 -7.01
CA PHE A 77 20.08 20.61 -7.00
C PHE A 77 20.82 19.99 -8.19
N ALA A 78 20.09 19.55 -9.21
CA ALA A 78 20.62 18.92 -10.45
C ALA A 78 21.62 17.79 -10.19
N GLY A 79 21.53 17.10 -9.04
CA GLY A 79 22.45 16.03 -8.68
C GLY A 79 23.86 16.50 -8.34
N SER A 80 24.07 17.79 -8.02
CA SER A 80 25.41 18.33 -7.68
C SER A 80 25.96 17.71 -6.39
N GLN A 81 27.21 17.30 -6.41
CA GLN A 81 27.88 16.77 -5.22
C GLN A 81 28.12 17.82 -4.11
N ASP A 82 28.15 19.09 -4.49
CA ASP A 82 28.31 20.23 -3.59
C ASP A 82 27.06 20.52 -2.74
N VAL A 83 26.05 19.67 -2.75
CA VAL A 83 24.80 19.85 -1.99
C VAL A 83 25.04 19.72 -0.47
N ILE A 84 26.03 18.95 -0.05
CA ILE A 84 26.38 18.80 1.37
C ILE A 84 26.95 20.10 1.92
N GLY A 85 26.40 20.54 3.06
CA GLY A 85 26.74 21.83 3.68
C GLY A 85 25.94 23.03 3.14
N LYS A 86 25.16 22.87 2.04
CA LYS A 86 24.24 23.92 1.59
C LYS A 86 23.06 24.05 2.54
N THR A 87 22.52 25.25 2.59
CA THR A 87 21.35 25.58 3.38
C THR A 87 20.08 25.41 2.58
N ILE A 88 19.07 24.79 3.19
CA ILE A 88 17.68 24.76 2.74
C ILE A 88 16.80 25.41 3.78
N VAL A 89 15.88 26.26 3.37
CA VAL A 89 14.94 26.92 4.29
C VAL A 89 13.63 26.16 4.30
N LEU A 90 13.28 25.59 5.46
CA LEU A 90 12.07 24.82 5.71
C LEU A 90 11.21 25.59 6.70
N ASP A 91 10.00 25.97 6.31
CA ASP A 91 9.07 26.77 7.13
C ASP A 91 9.70 28.03 7.73
N GLY A 92 10.63 28.67 7.01
CA GLY A 92 11.35 29.86 7.48
C GLY A 92 12.58 29.58 8.34
N VAL A 93 12.88 28.30 8.66
CA VAL A 93 14.06 27.91 9.43
C VAL A 93 15.14 27.35 8.47
N ALA A 94 16.34 27.84 8.62
CA ALA A 94 17.50 27.43 7.81
C ALA A 94 18.07 26.11 8.33
N HIS A 95 18.12 25.09 7.46
CA HIS A 95 18.67 23.77 7.77
C HIS A 95 19.88 23.48 6.89
N THR A 96 20.93 22.89 7.46
CA THR A 96 22.11 22.46 6.70
C THR A 96 21.89 21.04 6.17
N ILE A 97 22.06 20.84 4.86
CA ILE A 97 21.97 19.51 4.25
C ILE A 97 23.22 18.71 4.61
N VAL A 98 23.02 17.58 5.35
CA VAL A 98 24.12 16.73 5.84
C VAL A 98 24.21 15.39 5.10
N GLY A 99 23.16 15.01 4.39
CA GLY A 99 23.14 13.74 3.65
C GLY A 99 22.09 13.69 2.57
N VAL A 100 22.34 12.81 1.60
CA VAL A 100 21.37 12.41 0.56
C VAL A 100 21.18 10.92 0.66
N ILE A 101 19.92 10.47 0.82
CA ILE A 101 19.58 9.05 0.92
C ILE A 101 18.95 8.53 -0.37
N PRO A 102 19.10 7.23 -0.64
CA PRO A 102 18.38 6.61 -1.74
C PRO A 102 16.85 6.73 -1.50
N LYS A 103 16.10 6.62 -2.58
CA LYS A 103 14.66 6.52 -2.49
C LYS A 103 14.26 5.33 -1.60
N LEU A 104 13.51 5.59 -0.55
CA LEU A 104 13.00 4.52 0.31
C LEU A 104 11.87 3.78 -0.42
N PRO A 105 11.92 2.44 -0.48
CA PRO A 105 10.92 1.66 -1.19
C PRO A 105 9.56 1.66 -0.48
N VAL A 106 9.54 2.05 0.80
CA VAL A 106 8.37 1.95 1.67
C VAL A 106 7.80 3.33 1.94
N SER A 107 6.53 3.50 1.63
CA SER A 107 5.68 4.56 2.18
C SER A 107 4.80 3.90 3.24
N TRP A 108 4.82 4.42 4.44
CA TRP A 108 3.86 3.99 5.46
C TRP A 108 2.45 4.22 4.95
N THR A 109 1.55 3.28 5.22
CA THR A 109 0.18 3.26 4.69
C THR A 109 -0.48 4.64 4.67
N GLY A 110 -0.79 5.13 3.46
CA GLY A 110 -1.63 6.30 3.23
C GLY A 110 -0.98 7.67 3.43
N THR A 111 0.33 7.76 3.61
CA THR A 111 1.03 9.05 3.67
C THR A 111 2.01 9.20 2.53
N PRO A 112 2.15 10.42 1.95
CA PRO A 112 3.19 10.70 0.97
C PRO A 112 4.57 10.37 1.55
N ARG A 113 5.47 9.86 0.71
CA ARG A 113 6.87 9.66 1.13
C ARG A 113 7.52 11.00 1.41
N ALA A 114 8.17 11.10 2.56
CA ALA A 114 8.96 12.29 2.86
C ALA A 114 10.10 12.44 1.84
N ASP A 115 10.30 13.65 1.37
CA ASP A 115 11.43 14.03 0.52
C ASP A 115 12.58 14.60 1.34
N ILE A 116 12.26 15.12 2.52
CA ILE A 116 13.18 15.77 3.44
C ILE A 116 12.97 15.19 4.83
N TRP A 117 14.03 14.88 5.52
CA TRP A 117 14.04 14.54 6.94
C TRP A 117 14.81 15.57 7.73
N THR A 118 14.28 15.91 8.91
CA THR A 118 14.97 16.71 9.93
C THR A 118 14.90 15.97 11.26
N THR A 119 15.56 16.50 12.28
CA THR A 119 15.52 15.99 13.66
C THR A 119 14.33 16.58 14.45
N LYS A 120 14.25 16.34 15.76
CA LYS A 120 13.19 16.83 16.68
C LYS A 120 11.80 16.24 16.38
N PRO A 121 11.61 14.92 16.48
CA PRO A 121 10.34 14.28 16.11
C PRO A 121 9.14 14.71 16.98
N ILE A 122 9.41 15.30 18.16
CA ILE A 122 8.38 15.77 19.11
C ILE A 122 7.95 17.22 18.82
N ASP A 123 8.62 17.92 17.92
CA ASP A 123 8.25 19.30 17.58
C ASP A 123 7.12 19.30 16.54
N ILE A 124 5.88 19.48 17.01
CA ILE A 124 4.66 19.50 16.17
C ILE A 124 4.11 20.93 16.13
N PRO A 125 3.95 21.50 14.94
CA PRO A 125 3.35 22.82 14.79
C PRO A 125 1.96 22.92 15.42
N GLY A 126 1.76 23.92 16.26
CA GLY A 126 0.47 24.20 16.89
C GLY A 126 0.18 23.43 18.18
N PHE A 127 1.08 22.57 18.62
CA PHE A 127 0.97 21.86 19.90
C PHE A 127 2.10 22.24 20.84
N SER A 128 1.77 22.63 22.06
CA SER A 128 2.78 22.82 23.09
C SER A 128 3.32 21.47 23.57
N TYR A 129 4.55 21.45 24.08
CA TYR A 129 5.15 20.26 24.67
C TYR A 129 4.25 19.67 25.78
N GLU A 130 3.64 20.52 26.60
CA GLU A 130 2.73 20.09 27.65
C GLU A 130 1.47 19.39 27.11
N GLN A 131 0.89 19.93 26.04
CA GLN A 131 -0.27 19.29 25.38
C GLN A 131 0.09 17.90 24.82
N MET A 132 1.25 17.77 24.21
CA MET A 132 1.72 16.48 23.69
C MET A 132 1.97 15.47 24.81
N MET A 133 2.48 15.91 25.95
CA MET A 133 2.77 15.07 27.11
C MET A 133 1.52 14.64 27.89
N ARG A 134 0.34 15.15 27.55
CA ARG A 134 -0.96 14.67 28.09
C ARG A 134 -1.42 13.33 27.52
N GLY A 135 -0.65 12.70 26.65
CA GLY A 135 -0.96 11.40 26.08
C GLY A 135 -1.49 11.49 24.66
N SER A 136 -0.74 12.12 23.77
CA SER A 136 -1.05 12.22 22.35
C SER A 136 -0.27 11.16 21.57
N THR A 137 -0.94 10.46 20.64
CA THR A 137 -0.32 9.48 19.74
C THR A 137 -0.12 10.08 18.36
N PHE A 138 1.09 10.42 18.00
CA PHE A 138 1.45 11.04 16.73
C PHE A 138 2.75 10.50 16.14
N LEU A 139 3.54 9.78 16.94
CA LEU A 139 4.79 9.19 16.49
C LEU A 139 4.55 7.82 15.82
N ARG A 140 5.22 7.60 14.73
CA ARG A 140 5.43 6.28 14.16
C ARG A 140 6.73 5.73 14.66
N VAL A 141 6.71 4.49 15.09
CA VAL A 141 7.85 3.87 15.74
C VAL A 141 8.28 2.64 14.96
N ILE A 142 9.58 2.49 14.78
CA ILE A 142 10.19 1.28 14.26
C ILE A 142 11.18 0.73 15.27
N GLY A 143 11.29 -0.59 15.31
CA GLY A 143 12.25 -1.28 16.16
C GLY A 143 12.96 -2.40 15.40
N ARG A 144 14.26 -2.50 15.54
CA ARG A 144 15.04 -3.63 15.05
C ARG A 144 15.23 -4.62 16.18
N LEU A 145 14.67 -5.81 16.06
CA LEU A 145 14.83 -6.85 17.07
C LEU A 145 16.30 -7.28 17.21
N LYS A 146 16.71 -7.66 18.41
CA LYS A 146 17.99 -8.31 18.64
C LYS A 146 18.02 -9.69 17.99
N PRO A 147 19.19 -10.20 17.58
CA PRO A 147 19.32 -11.56 17.07
C PRO A 147 18.70 -12.60 18.03
N GLY A 148 17.89 -13.51 17.48
CA GLY A 148 17.23 -14.56 18.23
C GLY A 148 15.91 -14.17 18.92
N VAL A 149 15.51 -12.91 18.95
CA VAL A 149 14.23 -12.47 19.51
C VAL A 149 13.12 -12.67 18.48
N THR A 150 12.04 -13.34 18.88
CA THR A 150 10.86 -13.54 18.03
C THR A 150 9.86 -12.38 18.16
N LEU A 151 8.98 -12.24 17.15
CA LEU A 151 7.92 -11.22 17.18
C LEU A 151 6.99 -11.39 18.38
N ASP A 152 6.69 -12.63 18.79
CA ASP A 152 5.80 -12.89 19.93
C ASP A 152 6.46 -12.51 21.25
N GLN A 153 7.77 -12.72 21.39
CA GLN A 153 8.52 -12.20 22.53
C GLN A 153 8.52 -10.67 22.55
N ALA A 154 8.61 -10.02 21.38
CA ALA A 154 8.52 -8.58 21.28
C ALA A 154 7.14 -8.06 21.71
N LYS A 155 6.06 -8.70 21.26
CA LYS A 155 4.70 -8.37 21.68
C LYS A 155 4.50 -8.50 23.18
N ALA A 156 4.98 -9.58 23.77
CA ALA A 156 4.88 -9.83 25.22
C ALA A 156 5.64 -8.77 26.04
N ALA A 157 6.87 -8.44 25.63
CA ALA A 157 7.68 -7.45 26.33
C ALA A 157 7.09 -6.03 26.22
N LEU A 158 6.58 -5.65 25.05
CA LEU A 158 5.91 -4.37 24.88
C LEU A 158 4.59 -4.30 25.66
N GLY A 159 3.82 -5.37 25.70
CA GLY A 159 2.62 -5.45 26.53
C GLY A 159 2.93 -5.24 28.04
N THR A 160 4.08 -5.73 28.51
CA THR A 160 4.54 -5.47 29.88
C THR A 160 4.87 -3.99 30.10
N LEU A 161 5.55 -3.36 29.14
CA LEU A 161 5.86 -1.91 29.19
C LEU A 161 4.59 -1.06 29.13
N GLU A 162 3.62 -1.43 28.30
CA GLU A 162 2.32 -0.75 28.20
C GLU A 162 1.53 -0.83 29.52
N ASN A 163 1.49 -2.00 30.15
CA ASN A 163 0.85 -2.16 31.46
C ASN A 163 1.56 -1.33 32.54
N SER A 164 2.89 -1.30 32.52
CA SER A 164 3.68 -0.45 33.43
C SER A 164 3.39 1.02 33.20
N TYR A 165 3.35 1.46 31.93
CA TYR A 165 3.00 2.85 31.59
C TYR A 165 1.59 3.23 32.05
N ALA A 166 0.60 2.38 31.78
CA ALA A 166 -0.78 2.61 32.20
C ALA A 166 -0.93 2.71 33.72
N SER A 167 -0.14 1.91 34.47
CA SER A 167 -0.14 1.96 35.93
C SER A 167 0.55 3.20 36.50
N GLN A 168 1.59 3.69 35.83
CA GLN A 168 2.36 4.88 36.26
C GLN A 168 1.68 6.19 35.90
N PHE A 169 0.94 6.23 34.78
CA PHE A 169 0.34 7.42 34.21
C PHE A 169 -1.14 7.22 33.84
N PRO A 170 -1.99 6.82 34.79
CA PRO A 170 -3.39 6.50 34.48
C PRO A 170 -4.20 7.72 34.01
N GLU A 171 -3.73 8.93 34.29
CA GLU A 171 -4.35 10.19 33.90
C GLU A 171 -4.11 10.58 32.43
N LYS A 172 -3.14 9.95 31.75
CA LYS A 172 -2.83 10.27 30.37
C LYS A 172 -3.81 9.65 29.39
N GLY A 173 -4.14 10.37 28.33
CA GLY A 173 -5.13 9.97 27.33
C GLY A 173 -4.77 8.70 26.56
N ASP A 174 -3.48 8.38 26.46
CA ASP A 174 -2.96 7.18 25.79
C ASP A 174 -2.66 5.99 26.72
N ALA A 175 -2.94 6.15 28.02
CA ALA A 175 -2.62 5.11 29.02
C ALA A 175 -3.23 3.73 28.72
N GLN A 176 -4.40 3.70 28.10
CA GLN A 176 -5.10 2.45 27.75
C GLN A 176 -4.86 2.00 26.30
N PHE A 177 -4.10 2.74 25.53
CA PHE A 177 -3.82 2.35 24.15
C PHE A 177 -2.88 1.14 24.11
N ARG A 178 -3.12 0.28 23.16
CA ARG A 178 -2.28 -0.89 22.86
C ARG A 178 -1.68 -0.72 21.48
N ASN A 179 -0.37 -0.83 21.40
CA ASN A 179 0.34 -0.72 20.15
C ASN A 179 0.22 -2.02 19.35
N ILE A 180 -0.10 -1.91 18.07
CA ILE A 180 -0.11 -3.04 17.17
C ILE A 180 1.29 -3.19 16.59
N ILE A 181 1.95 -4.32 16.89
CA ILE A 181 3.28 -4.63 16.38
C ILE A 181 3.13 -5.56 15.19
N LYS A 182 3.69 -5.17 14.08
CA LYS A 182 3.78 -5.94 12.85
C LYS A 182 5.20 -5.91 12.31
N THR A 183 5.56 -6.91 11.53
CA THR A 183 6.79 -6.82 10.75
C THR A 183 6.63 -5.77 9.65
N LEU A 184 7.70 -5.08 9.27
CA LEU A 184 7.65 -4.06 8.23
C LEU A 184 7.08 -4.59 6.89
N PRO A 185 7.45 -5.79 6.39
CA PRO A 185 6.82 -6.36 5.21
C PRO A 185 5.33 -6.64 5.40
N GLU A 186 4.90 -7.05 6.59
CA GLU A 186 3.50 -7.32 6.90
C GLU A 186 2.67 -6.04 6.89
N ASP A 187 3.13 -4.97 7.54
CA ASP A 187 2.47 -3.67 7.57
C ASP A 187 2.27 -3.09 6.17
N VAL A 188 3.30 -3.19 5.32
CA VAL A 188 3.25 -2.71 3.93
C VAL A 188 2.32 -3.55 3.05
N THR A 189 2.23 -4.86 3.29
CA THR A 189 1.51 -5.78 2.40
C THR A 189 0.12 -6.15 2.89
N GLU A 190 -0.24 -5.89 4.13
CA GLU A 190 -1.50 -6.33 4.74
C GLU A 190 -2.73 -5.94 3.92
N ASN A 191 -2.83 -4.68 3.55
CA ASN A 191 -3.95 -4.17 2.77
C ASN A 191 -3.98 -4.69 1.32
N LEU A 192 -2.84 -5.15 0.81
CA LEU A 192 -2.69 -5.65 -0.55
C LEU A 192 -2.92 -7.17 -0.65
N ARG A 193 -2.67 -7.92 0.43
CA ARG A 193 -2.76 -9.39 0.44
C ARG A 193 -4.09 -9.95 -0.07
N PRO A 194 -5.27 -9.46 0.37
CA PRO A 194 -6.55 -10.00 -0.13
C PRO A 194 -6.73 -9.79 -1.62
N GLY A 195 -6.36 -8.61 -2.12
CA GLY A 195 -6.42 -8.29 -3.56
C GLY A 195 -5.49 -9.17 -4.38
N PHE A 196 -4.24 -9.33 -3.94
CA PHE A 196 -3.28 -10.22 -4.61
C PHE A 196 -3.67 -11.69 -4.55
N ALA A 197 -4.22 -12.17 -3.43
CA ALA A 197 -4.71 -13.54 -3.33
C ALA A 197 -5.86 -13.81 -4.31
N THR A 198 -6.80 -12.88 -4.42
CA THR A 198 -7.91 -12.98 -5.39
C THR A 198 -7.39 -12.98 -6.83
N LEU A 199 -6.46 -12.07 -7.15
CA LEU A 199 -5.85 -12.01 -8.48
C LEU A 199 -5.08 -13.29 -8.81
N LEU A 200 -4.26 -13.80 -7.89
CA LEU A 200 -3.49 -15.04 -8.07
C LEU A 200 -4.41 -16.23 -8.28
N THR A 201 -5.53 -16.32 -7.55
CA THR A 201 -6.54 -17.35 -7.71
C THR A 201 -7.19 -17.28 -9.09
N ALA A 202 -7.55 -16.10 -9.55
CA ALA A 202 -8.13 -15.90 -10.88
C ALA A 202 -7.14 -16.30 -12.00
N VAL A 203 -5.88 -15.87 -11.88
CA VAL A 203 -4.81 -16.27 -12.83
C VAL A 203 -4.56 -17.77 -12.78
N GLY A 204 -4.61 -18.39 -11.59
CA GLY A 204 -4.52 -19.85 -11.44
C GLY A 204 -5.66 -20.58 -12.18
N PHE A 205 -6.88 -20.10 -12.10
CA PHE A 205 -8.01 -20.67 -12.85
C PHE A 205 -7.83 -20.52 -14.36
N VAL A 206 -7.39 -19.35 -14.84
CA VAL A 206 -7.07 -19.15 -16.27
C VAL A 206 -5.98 -20.13 -16.72
N LEU A 207 -4.94 -20.34 -15.92
CA LEU A 207 -3.89 -21.31 -16.21
C LEU A 207 -4.46 -22.73 -16.29
N LEU A 208 -5.31 -23.14 -15.35
CA LEU A 208 -5.95 -24.46 -15.37
C LEU A 208 -6.83 -24.65 -16.60
N ILE A 209 -7.56 -23.63 -17.03
CA ILE A 209 -8.35 -23.65 -18.27
C ILE A 209 -7.42 -23.83 -19.49
N ALA A 210 -6.34 -23.06 -19.56
CA ALA A 210 -5.35 -23.18 -20.64
C ALA A 210 -4.70 -24.57 -20.65
N CYS A 211 -4.29 -25.09 -19.49
CA CYS A 211 -3.76 -26.44 -19.33
C CYS A 211 -4.75 -27.51 -19.82
N SER A 212 -6.02 -27.39 -19.46
CA SER A 212 -7.09 -28.30 -19.90
C SER A 212 -7.24 -28.31 -21.44
N ASN A 213 -7.20 -27.12 -22.05
CA ASN A 213 -7.28 -26.97 -23.50
C ASN A 213 -6.08 -27.62 -24.20
N VAL A 214 -4.87 -27.36 -23.74
CA VAL A 214 -3.65 -27.93 -24.32
C VAL A 214 -3.63 -29.46 -24.12
N ALA A 215 -3.99 -29.93 -22.91
CA ALA A 215 -4.09 -31.39 -22.66
C ALA A 215 -5.09 -32.05 -23.60
N ASN A 216 -6.23 -31.41 -23.85
CA ASN A 216 -7.23 -31.96 -24.81
C ASN A 216 -6.70 -31.99 -26.25
N LEU A 217 -5.98 -30.95 -26.70
CA LEU A 217 -5.33 -30.92 -28.02
C LEU A 217 -4.23 -31.95 -28.13
N LEU A 218 -3.41 -32.16 -27.10
CA LEU A 218 -2.38 -33.20 -27.09
C LEU A 218 -2.99 -34.59 -27.15
N LEU A 219 -4.11 -34.84 -26.45
CA LEU A 219 -4.83 -36.12 -26.53
C LEU A 219 -5.30 -36.44 -27.98
N VAL A 220 -5.83 -35.43 -28.68
CA VAL A 220 -6.26 -35.60 -30.08
C VAL A 220 -5.04 -35.85 -30.97
N ARG A 221 -3.97 -35.08 -30.84
CA ARG A 221 -2.74 -35.24 -31.62
C ARG A 221 -2.09 -36.61 -31.42
N PHE A 222 -2.02 -37.07 -30.18
CA PHE A 222 -1.43 -38.39 -29.88
C PHE A 222 -2.30 -39.57 -30.34
N SER A 223 -3.63 -39.42 -30.31
CA SER A 223 -4.53 -40.43 -30.86
C SER A 223 -4.32 -40.63 -32.37
N GLY A 224 -4.02 -39.56 -33.11
CA GLY A 224 -3.67 -39.62 -34.52
C GLY A 224 -2.34 -40.31 -34.81
N ARG A 225 -1.42 -40.37 -33.84
CA ARG A 225 -0.09 -41.00 -33.98
C ARG A 225 -0.04 -42.43 -33.44
N ARG A 226 -1.17 -43.07 -33.14
CA ARG A 226 -1.21 -44.44 -32.57
C ARG A 226 -0.49 -45.48 -33.45
N ARG A 227 -0.66 -45.44 -34.79
CA ARG A 227 0.04 -46.32 -35.73
C ARG A 227 1.56 -46.17 -35.63
N GLU A 228 2.07 -44.96 -35.59
CA GLU A 228 3.51 -44.66 -35.46
C GLU A 228 4.06 -45.23 -34.15
N ILE A 229 3.32 -45.03 -33.04
CA ILE A 229 3.69 -45.54 -31.72
C ILE A 229 3.70 -47.07 -31.70
N SER A 230 2.68 -47.70 -32.26
CA SER A 230 2.58 -49.18 -32.35
C SER A 230 3.71 -49.77 -33.17
N LEU A 231 4.08 -49.12 -34.29
CA LEU A 231 5.23 -49.53 -35.11
C LEU A 231 6.56 -49.43 -34.34
N ARG A 232 6.78 -48.35 -33.60
CA ARG A 232 7.98 -48.18 -32.78
C ARG A 232 8.08 -49.25 -31.68
N LEU A 233 6.96 -49.55 -31.01
CA LEU A 233 6.89 -50.61 -30.00
C LEU A 233 7.13 -51.98 -30.60
N ALA A 234 6.60 -52.27 -31.80
CA ALA A 234 6.84 -53.53 -32.54
C ALA A 234 8.30 -53.69 -32.98
N LEU A 235 9.00 -52.57 -33.25
CA LEU A 235 10.43 -52.51 -33.58
C LEU A 235 11.34 -52.53 -32.35
N GLY A 236 10.79 -52.78 -31.14
CA GLY A 236 11.58 -52.95 -29.91
C GLY A 236 11.77 -51.69 -29.05
N ALA A 237 11.10 -50.59 -29.36
CA ALA A 237 11.14 -49.40 -28.48
C ALA A 237 10.48 -49.69 -27.13
N THR A 238 11.08 -49.25 -26.04
CA THR A 238 10.52 -49.39 -24.70
C THR A 238 9.39 -48.40 -24.45
N ARG A 239 8.42 -48.75 -23.60
CA ARG A 239 7.35 -47.83 -23.17
C ARG A 239 7.91 -46.54 -22.55
N GLY A 240 9.05 -46.63 -21.85
CA GLY A 240 9.73 -45.50 -21.28
C GLY A 240 10.30 -44.52 -22.31
N SER A 241 10.77 -45.01 -23.47
CA SER A 241 11.26 -44.14 -24.54
C SER A 241 10.13 -43.32 -25.18
N VAL A 242 8.96 -43.93 -25.35
CA VAL A 242 7.76 -43.26 -25.86
C VAL A 242 7.25 -42.23 -24.85
N LEU A 243 7.21 -42.58 -23.56
CA LEU A 243 6.83 -41.68 -22.48
C LEU A 243 7.75 -40.43 -22.45
N ARG A 244 9.08 -40.66 -22.48
CA ARG A 244 10.08 -39.59 -22.50
C ARG A 244 9.90 -38.63 -23.68
N LEU A 245 9.62 -39.19 -24.87
CA LEU A 245 9.39 -38.37 -26.07
C LEU A 245 8.21 -37.41 -25.90
N PHE A 246 7.08 -37.91 -25.40
CA PHE A 246 5.88 -37.07 -25.21
C PHE A 246 6.04 -36.02 -24.11
N ILE A 247 6.67 -36.40 -23.00
CA ILE A 247 6.98 -35.43 -21.93
C ILE A 247 7.93 -34.36 -22.47
N PHE A 248 8.97 -34.77 -23.22
CA PHE A 248 9.91 -33.79 -23.78
C PHE A 248 9.22 -32.84 -24.78
N GLU A 249 8.35 -33.34 -25.67
CA GLU A 249 7.58 -32.50 -26.61
C GLU A 249 6.69 -31.49 -25.84
N SER A 250 6.00 -31.94 -24.80
CA SER A 250 5.11 -31.11 -23.99
C SER A 250 5.88 -30.07 -23.17
N VAL A 251 6.99 -30.43 -22.56
CA VAL A 251 7.87 -29.53 -21.80
C VAL A 251 8.50 -28.48 -22.72
N LEU A 252 8.93 -28.90 -23.93
CA LEU A 252 9.50 -27.94 -24.89
C LEU A 252 8.48 -26.90 -25.33
N ILE A 253 7.24 -27.30 -25.63
CA ILE A 253 6.15 -26.39 -25.99
C ILE A 253 5.86 -25.44 -24.84
N SER A 254 5.77 -25.96 -23.61
CA SER A 254 5.49 -25.17 -22.42
C SER A 254 6.62 -24.19 -22.10
N LEU A 255 7.87 -24.58 -22.30
CA LEU A 255 9.02 -23.69 -22.10
C LEU A 255 9.07 -22.56 -23.13
N LEU A 256 8.80 -22.85 -24.40
CA LEU A 256 8.69 -21.84 -25.47
C LEU A 256 7.54 -20.86 -25.17
N ALA A 257 6.39 -21.36 -24.73
CA ALA A 257 5.27 -20.51 -24.28
C ALA A 257 5.65 -19.65 -23.09
N GLY A 258 6.40 -20.21 -22.12
CA GLY A 258 6.91 -19.48 -20.97
C GLY A 258 7.87 -18.34 -21.34
N ILE A 259 8.79 -18.59 -22.28
CA ILE A 259 9.70 -17.56 -22.83
C ILE A 259 8.91 -16.46 -23.51
N PHE A 260 7.95 -16.82 -24.37
CA PHE A 260 7.11 -15.85 -25.05
C PHE A 260 6.27 -15.02 -24.05
N GLY A 261 5.70 -15.68 -23.05
CA GLY A 261 4.98 -15.02 -21.96
C GLY A 261 5.87 -14.07 -21.14
N ALA A 262 7.11 -14.45 -20.86
CA ALA A 262 8.08 -13.59 -20.18
C ALA A 262 8.44 -12.34 -21.01
N VAL A 263 8.65 -12.50 -22.32
CA VAL A 263 8.90 -11.38 -23.25
C VAL A 263 7.69 -10.43 -23.28
N LEU A 264 6.49 -10.98 -23.38
CA LEU A 264 5.26 -10.20 -23.37
C LEU A 264 5.08 -9.45 -22.04
N ALA A 265 5.34 -10.11 -20.92
CA ALA A 265 5.30 -9.51 -19.60
C ALA A 265 6.33 -8.37 -19.48
N TRP A 266 7.55 -8.56 -19.96
CA TRP A 266 8.58 -7.52 -19.96
C TRP A 266 8.12 -6.27 -20.71
N TRP A 267 7.37 -6.43 -21.79
CA TRP A 267 6.84 -5.34 -22.58
C TRP A 267 5.61 -4.68 -21.92
N LEU A 268 4.73 -5.45 -21.27
CA LEU A 268 3.47 -4.95 -20.69
C LEU A 268 3.63 -4.37 -19.27
N VAL A 269 4.54 -4.91 -18.45
CA VAL A 269 4.73 -4.47 -17.05
C VAL A 269 4.96 -2.97 -16.88
N PRO A 270 5.74 -2.29 -17.75
CA PRO A 270 5.92 -0.83 -17.67
C PRO A 270 4.65 0.01 -17.96
N LEU A 271 3.63 -0.60 -18.58
CA LEU A 271 2.35 0.07 -18.80
C LEU A 271 1.48 0.15 -17.55
N VAL A 272 1.64 -0.81 -16.63
CA VAL A 272 0.81 -0.93 -15.42
C VAL A 272 0.84 0.36 -14.58
N PRO A 273 1.99 0.94 -14.21
CA PRO A 273 2.03 2.18 -13.45
C PRO A 273 1.37 3.36 -14.16
N LYS A 274 1.47 3.42 -15.49
CA LYS A 274 0.86 4.49 -16.29
C LYS A 274 -0.68 4.41 -16.29
N LEU A 275 -1.22 3.20 -16.39
CA LEU A 275 -2.66 2.96 -16.36
C LEU A 275 -3.24 3.06 -14.95
N ALA A 276 -2.48 2.66 -13.94
CA ALA A 276 -2.89 2.67 -12.55
C ALA A 276 -2.63 4.01 -11.84
N ALA A 277 -1.96 4.96 -12.47
CA ALA A 277 -1.56 6.24 -11.85
C ALA A 277 -2.74 7.03 -11.28
N ASN A 278 -3.93 6.91 -11.86
CA ASN A 278 -5.14 7.59 -11.38
C ASN A 278 -5.83 6.85 -10.23
N PHE A 279 -5.50 5.58 -9.99
CA PHE A 279 -6.19 4.74 -9.00
C PHE A 279 -5.29 4.35 -7.83
N LEU A 280 -3.99 4.29 -8.08
CA LEU A 280 -2.99 3.92 -7.08
C LEU A 280 -1.85 4.95 -7.12
N PRO A 281 -1.43 5.48 -5.98
CA PRO A 281 -0.26 6.37 -5.90
C PRO A 281 1.03 5.57 -6.13
N MET A 282 1.13 4.89 -7.29
CA MET A 282 2.32 4.18 -7.70
C MET A 282 3.28 5.17 -8.36
N GLU A 283 4.44 5.36 -7.77
CA GLU A 283 5.47 6.19 -8.38
C GLU A 283 5.95 5.60 -9.72
N GLN A 284 6.02 6.46 -10.72
CA GLN A 284 6.64 6.13 -12.02
C GLN A 284 8.08 5.67 -11.78
N GLY A 285 8.41 4.46 -12.25
CA GLY A 285 9.75 3.86 -12.10
C GLY A 285 9.88 2.76 -11.04
N SER A 286 8.84 2.46 -10.26
CA SER A 286 8.84 1.32 -9.32
C SER A 286 8.49 -0.03 -9.99
N ALA A 287 8.05 -0.02 -11.24
CA ALA A 287 7.88 -1.26 -12.00
C ALA A 287 9.27 -1.86 -12.30
N SER A 288 9.68 -2.72 -11.42
CA SER A 288 10.92 -3.45 -11.56
C SER A 288 10.87 -4.30 -12.82
N ALA A 289 11.92 -4.23 -13.64
CA ALA A 289 12.15 -5.22 -14.67
C ALA A 289 12.03 -6.63 -14.07
N LEU A 290 11.72 -7.62 -14.91
CA LEU A 290 11.62 -9.02 -14.51
C LEU A 290 12.80 -9.38 -13.61
N SER A 291 12.51 -9.63 -12.33
CA SER A 291 13.54 -10.04 -11.38
C SER A 291 13.91 -11.51 -11.58
N VAL A 292 15.14 -11.88 -11.23
CA VAL A 292 15.59 -13.29 -11.32
C VAL A 292 14.63 -14.28 -10.64
N PRO A 293 14.08 -14.00 -9.44
CA PRO A 293 13.08 -14.88 -8.83
C PRO A 293 11.83 -15.09 -9.67
N VAL A 294 11.33 -14.04 -10.35
CA VAL A 294 10.16 -14.15 -11.24
C VAL A 294 10.48 -15.00 -12.46
N LEU A 295 11.66 -14.86 -13.04
CA LEU A 295 12.09 -15.71 -14.16
C LEU A 295 12.21 -17.17 -13.74
N LEU A 296 12.83 -17.45 -12.60
CA LEU A 296 12.93 -18.81 -12.06
C LEU A 296 11.56 -19.43 -11.76
N PHE A 297 10.64 -18.64 -11.20
CA PHE A 297 9.26 -19.06 -11.00
C PHE A 297 8.56 -19.39 -12.33
N THR A 298 8.72 -18.55 -13.36
CA THR A 298 8.13 -18.76 -14.69
C THR A 298 8.66 -20.03 -15.33
N ILE A 299 9.98 -20.27 -15.27
CA ILE A 299 10.60 -21.51 -15.76
C ILE A 299 10.07 -22.72 -14.98
N GLY A 300 10.05 -22.64 -13.65
CA GLY A 300 9.54 -23.72 -12.81
C GLY A 300 8.07 -24.05 -13.12
N LEU A 301 7.23 -23.02 -13.25
CA LEU A 301 5.83 -23.18 -13.62
C LEU A 301 5.66 -23.80 -15.01
N SER A 302 6.46 -23.36 -16.00
CA SER A 302 6.46 -23.92 -17.35
C SER A 302 6.86 -25.40 -17.37
N LEU A 303 7.86 -25.77 -16.57
CA LEU A 303 8.29 -27.17 -16.44
C LEU A 303 7.20 -28.03 -15.81
N VAL A 304 6.59 -27.56 -14.71
CA VAL A 304 5.53 -28.27 -14.00
C VAL A 304 4.29 -28.44 -14.89
N THR A 305 3.86 -27.40 -15.57
CA THR A 305 2.70 -27.45 -16.47
C THR A 305 2.96 -28.32 -17.67
N GLY A 306 4.13 -28.21 -18.32
CA GLY A 306 4.54 -29.05 -19.44
C GLY A 306 4.60 -30.52 -19.07
N PHE A 307 5.17 -30.85 -17.91
CA PHE A 307 5.21 -32.24 -17.39
C PHE A 307 3.79 -32.74 -17.09
N ALA A 308 2.95 -31.99 -16.40
CA ALA A 308 1.58 -32.37 -16.05
C ALA A 308 0.72 -32.62 -17.31
N MET A 309 0.82 -31.75 -18.32
CA MET A 309 0.10 -31.90 -19.59
C MET A 309 0.56 -33.09 -20.40
N GLY A 310 1.86 -33.39 -20.39
CA GLY A 310 2.44 -34.53 -21.14
C GLY A 310 2.21 -35.88 -20.47
N LEU A 311 2.13 -35.90 -19.15
CA LEU A 311 2.13 -37.15 -18.37
C LEU A 311 0.90 -38.02 -18.65
N TYR A 312 -0.31 -37.45 -18.63
CA TYR A 312 -1.53 -38.24 -18.82
C TYR A 312 -1.65 -38.85 -20.22
N PRO A 313 -1.49 -38.12 -21.34
CA PRO A 313 -1.48 -38.68 -22.69
C PRO A 313 -0.38 -39.72 -22.86
N ALA A 314 0.80 -39.46 -22.31
CA ALA A 314 1.94 -40.37 -22.40
C ALA A 314 1.69 -41.70 -21.69
N LEU A 315 1.12 -41.69 -20.48
CA LEU A 315 0.74 -42.88 -19.73
C LEU A 315 -0.34 -43.71 -20.46
N GLN A 316 -1.29 -43.02 -21.09
CA GLN A 316 -2.37 -43.67 -21.82
C GLN A 316 -1.88 -44.30 -23.11
N SER A 317 -1.03 -43.61 -23.86
CA SER A 317 -0.45 -44.13 -25.13
C SER A 317 0.50 -45.29 -24.91
N SER A 318 1.20 -45.36 -23.77
CA SER A 318 2.10 -46.45 -23.43
C SER A 318 1.39 -47.75 -23.03
N ARG A 319 0.07 -47.71 -22.74
CA ARG A 319 -0.77 -48.86 -22.36
C ARG A 319 -1.57 -49.44 -23.55
N ALA A 320 -1.39 -48.91 -24.76
CA ALA A 320 -2.08 -49.44 -25.95
C ALA A 320 -1.65 -50.88 -26.22
N ASP A 321 -2.63 -51.83 -26.22
CA ASP A 321 -2.39 -53.22 -26.59
C ASP A 321 -2.15 -53.31 -28.10
N LEU A 322 -1.05 -53.97 -28.48
CA LEU A 322 -0.68 -54.21 -29.89
C LEU A 322 -1.80 -54.95 -30.65
N VAL A 323 -2.54 -55.82 -29.95
CA VAL A 323 -3.59 -56.68 -30.56
C VAL A 323 -4.81 -55.82 -30.95
N ASP A 324 -5.19 -54.83 -30.15
CA ASP A 324 -6.31 -53.92 -30.45
C ASP A 324 -5.97 -52.95 -31.59
N ALA A 325 -4.71 -52.47 -31.66
CA ALA A 325 -4.27 -51.56 -32.72
C ALA A 325 -4.21 -52.23 -34.12
N LEU A 326 -4.01 -53.56 -34.18
CA LEU A 326 -3.99 -54.33 -35.42
C LEU A 326 -5.40 -54.78 -35.83
N LYS A 327 -6.34 -54.98 -34.90
CA LYS A 327 -7.74 -55.36 -35.17
C LYS A 327 -8.63 -54.18 -35.60
N GLU A 328 -8.31 -52.97 -35.28
CA GLU A 328 -9.09 -51.75 -35.62
C GLU A 328 -8.88 -51.23 -37.05
N GLY A 329 -8.38 -52.04 -37.95
CA GLY A 329 -8.15 -51.70 -39.38
C GLY A 329 -9.39 -51.37 -40.20
N GLY A 330 -10.59 -51.23 -39.61
CA GLY A 330 -11.80 -51.16 -40.42
C GLY A 330 -12.93 -50.21 -40.03
N ARG A 331 -13.04 -49.68 -38.83
CA ARG A 331 -14.19 -48.78 -38.49
C ARG A 331 -13.86 -47.82 -37.35
N GLY A 332 -13.86 -46.54 -37.69
CA GLY A 332 -14.29 -45.44 -36.82
C GLY A 332 -13.46 -45.16 -35.58
N THR A 333 -12.66 -44.14 -35.65
CA THR A 333 -11.95 -43.37 -34.62
C THR A 333 -12.78 -42.95 -33.39
N GLN A 334 -13.29 -43.92 -32.62
CA GLN A 334 -13.81 -43.62 -31.27
C GLN A 334 -12.75 -44.08 -30.26
N GLY A 335 -12.04 -43.10 -29.67
CA GLY A 335 -11.12 -43.33 -28.56
C GLY A 335 -11.79 -44.11 -27.44
N SER A 336 -11.00 -44.91 -26.69
CA SER A 336 -11.46 -45.72 -25.55
C SER A 336 -12.46 -44.93 -24.69
N VAL A 337 -13.52 -45.60 -24.19
CA VAL A 337 -14.55 -45.02 -23.27
C VAL A 337 -13.91 -44.22 -22.12
N ARG A 338 -12.74 -44.65 -21.63
CA ARG A 338 -11.97 -43.95 -20.60
C ARG A 338 -11.42 -42.61 -21.09
N GLN A 339 -10.98 -42.50 -22.33
CA GLN A 339 -10.48 -41.27 -22.95
C GLN A 339 -11.63 -40.28 -23.15
N GLN A 340 -12.79 -40.73 -23.59
CA GLN A 340 -13.97 -39.91 -23.74
C GLN A 340 -14.47 -39.38 -22.38
N ARG A 341 -14.45 -40.20 -21.32
CA ARG A 341 -14.81 -39.78 -19.97
C ARG A 341 -13.86 -38.70 -19.45
N PHE A 342 -12.54 -38.90 -19.59
CA PHE A 342 -11.55 -37.91 -19.17
C PHE A 342 -11.71 -36.59 -19.91
N ARG A 343 -11.93 -36.63 -21.23
CA ARG A 343 -12.21 -35.41 -22.02
C ARG A 343 -13.49 -34.70 -21.56
N LYS A 344 -14.56 -35.44 -21.25
CA LYS A 344 -15.79 -34.87 -20.71
C LYS A 344 -15.55 -34.20 -19.34
N ILE A 345 -14.74 -34.81 -18.47
CA ILE A 345 -14.38 -34.23 -17.17
C ILE A 345 -13.57 -32.97 -17.37
N LEU A 346 -12.56 -32.95 -18.26
CA LEU A 346 -11.78 -31.76 -18.56
C LEU A 346 -12.66 -30.60 -19.06
N VAL A 347 -13.55 -30.87 -20.00
CA VAL A 347 -14.49 -29.87 -20.53
C VAL A 347 -15.44 -29.39 -19.44
N GLY A 348 -16.00 -30.28 -18.61
CA GLY A 348 -16.86 -29.91 -17.49
C GLY A 348 -16.14 -29.07 -16.47
N ALA A 349 -14.92 -29.42 -16.10
CA ALA A 349 -14.08 -28.62 -15.19
C ALA A 349 -13.76 -27.24 -15.79
N GLN A 350 -13.43 -27.17 -17.07
CA GLN A 350 -13.18 -25.91 -17.77
C GLN A 350 -14.42 -25.00 -17.75
N VAL A 351 -15.59 -25.54 -18.06
CA VAL A 351 -16.84 -24.77 -18.01
C VAL A 351 -17.13 -24.29 -16.59
N ALA A 352 -16.97 -25.16 -15.58
CA ALA A 352 -17.17 -24.79 -14.19
C ALA A 352 -16.22 -23.66 -13.76
N LEU A 353 -14.93 -23.76 -14.08
CA LEU A 353 -13.94 -22.70 -13.79
C LEU A 353 -14.27 -21.39 -14.51
N SER A 354 -14.69 -21.47 -15.79
CA SER A 354 -15.07 -20.28 -16.56
C SER A 354 -16.30 -19.58 -15.97
N VAL A 355 -17.32 -20.35 -15.56
CA VAL A 355 -18.51 -19.80 -14.90
C VAL A 355 -18.15 -19.18 -13.56
N THR A 356 -17.27 -19.83 -12.77
CA THR A 356 -16.81 -19.27 -11.49
C THR A 356 -16.06 -17.96 -11.69
N LEU A 357 -15.17 -17.88 -12.71
CA LEU A 357 -14.47 -16.64 -13.03
C LEU A 357 -15.43 -15.53 -13.49
N LEU A 358 -16.42 -15.87 -14.33
CA LEU A 358 -17.41 -14.92 -14.81
C LEU A 358 -18.26 -14.38 -13.66
N ALA A 359 -18.73 -15.26 -12.77
CA ALA A 359 -19.47 -14.88 -11.58
C ALA A 359 -18.64 -13.97 -10.65
N GLY A 360 -17.38 -14.35 -10.40
CA GLY A 360 -16.44 -13.53 -9.62
C GLY A 360 -16.19 -12.15 -10.23
N ALA A 361 -15.96 -12.09 -11.52
CA ALA A 361 -15.77 -10.82 -12.25
C ALA A 361 -17.05 -9.95 -12.19
N SER A 362 -18.22 -10.56 -12.38
CA SER A 362 -19.52 -9.86 -12.27
C SER A 362 -19.73 -9.27 -10.87
N LEU A 363 -19.42 -10.03 -9.82
CA LEU A 363 -19.51 -9.54 -8.44
C LEU A 363 -18.56 -8.38 -8.17
N LEU A 364 -17.32 -8.45 -8.65
CA LEU A 364 -16.33 -7.39 -8.51
C LEU A 364 -16.76 -6.11 -9.25
N ILE A 365 -17.25 -6.24 -10.49
CA ILE A 365 -17.76 -5.11 -11.27
C ILE A 365 -18.98 -4.50 -10.56
N THR A 366 -19.91 -5.31 -10.12
CA THR A 366 -21.11 -4.83 -9.40
C THR A 366 -20.72 -4.13 -8.09
N SER A 367 -19.77 -4.68 -7.34
CA SER A 367 -19.26 -4.06 -6.12
C SER A 367 -18.59 -2.71 -6.41
N PHE A 368 -17.76 -2.65 -7.46
CA PHE A 368 -17.12 -1.41 -7.88
C PHE A 368 -18.12 -0.35 -8.31
N VAL A 369 -19.12 -0.71 -9.14
CA VAL A 369 -20.17 0.21 -9.58
C VAL A 369 -20.99 0.72 -8.39
N ARG A 370 -21.35 -0.16 -7.45
CA ARG A 370 -22.08 0.25 -6.23
C ARG A 370 -21.22 1.19 -5.37
N LEU A 371 -19.94 0.90 -5.22
CA LEU A 371 -19.03 1.76 -4.46
C LEU A 371 -18.87 3.13 -5.12
N SER A 372 -18.71 3.17 -6.45
CA SER A 372 -18.56 4.43 -7.20
C SER A 372 -19.86 5.25 -7.27
N GLN A 373 -21.01 4.63 -7.08
CA GLN A 373 -22.32 5.28 -7.02
C GLN A 373 -22.77 5.59 -5.58
N GLN A 374 -22.00 5.19 -4.58
CA GLN A 374 -22.33 5.48 -3.19
C GLN A 374 -22.24 6.99 -2.97
N ASP A 375 -23.30 7.56 -2.41
CA ASP A 375 -23.31 8.96 -2.00
C ASP A 375 -22.21 9.21 -0.96
N PRO A 376 -21.20 10.05 -1.27
CA PRO A 376 -20.12 10.34 -0.34
C PRO A 376 -20.59 11.22 0.84
N GLY A 377 -21.84 11.67 0.85
CA GLY A 377 -22.40 12.56 1.86
C GLY A 377 -22.05 14.03 1.65
N PHE A 378 -21.48 14.38 0.52
CA PHE A 378 -21.20 15.74 0.07
C PHE A 378 -21.30 15.83 -1.45
N ASN A 379 -21.45 17.03 -2.01
CA ASN A 379 -21.50 17.21 -3.45
C ASN A 379 -20.07 17.28 -4.04
N PRO A 380 -19.62 16.27 -4.82
CA PRO A 380 -18.30 16.28 -5.43
C PRO A 380 -18.21 17.11 -6.73
N ASP A 381 -19.34 17.51 -7.32
CA ASP A 381 -19.39 18.17 -8.59
C ASP A 381 -18.78 19.58 -8.49
N HIS A 382 -17.85 19.89 -9.40
CA HIS A 382 -17.13 21.17 -9.44
C HIS A 382 -16.31 21.48 -8.18
N LEU A 383 -16.04 20.49 -7.32
CA LEU A 383 -15.25 20.63 -6.11
C LEU A 383 -13.76 20.40 -6.40
N TRP A 384 -12.95 21.41 -6.11
CA TRP A 384 -11.49 21.33 -6.19
C TRP A 384 -10.88 21.33 -4.79
N ILE A 385 -9.93 20.45 -4.57
CA ILE A 385 -9.23 20.34 -3.28
C ILE A 385 -7.79 20.76 -3.50
N GLY A 386 -7.35 21.77 -2.77
CA GLY A 386 -5.97 22.21 -2.67
C GLY A 386 -5.45 22.01 -1.24
N VAL A 387 -4.17 21.67 -1.11
CA VAL A 387 -3.50 21.61 0.20
C VAL A 387 -2.52 22.75 0.28
N THR A 388 -2.64 23.57 1.33
CA THR A 388 -1.67 24.61 1.63
C THR A 388 -1.02 24.32 2.98
N ALA A 389 0.30 24.44 3.05
CA ALA A 389 1.04 24.35 4.30
C ALA A 389 1.40 25.77 4.74
N LEU A 390 0.91 26.17 5.91
CA LEU A 390 1.24 27.48 6.49
C LEU A 390 2.49 27.34 7.35
N SER A 391 3.52 28.13 7.01
CA SER A 391 4.76 28.19 7.78
C SER A 391 4.48 28.68 9.21
N GLN A 392 4.94 27.93 10.22
CA GLN A 392 4.78 28.32 11.62
C GLN A 392 5.53 29.62 11.96
N ALA A 393 6.64 29.90 11.27
CA ALA A 393 7.38 31.15 11.45
C ALA A 393 6.56 32.39 11.01
N GLN A 394 5.76 32.24 9.94
CA GLN A 394 4.89 33.30 9.44
C GLN A 394 3.50 33.33 10.12
N TYR A 395 2.99 32.17 10.49
CA TYR A 395 1.66 31.97 11.07
C TYR A 395 1.75 31.21 12.40
N PRO A 396 2.36 31.82 13.45
CA PRO A 396 2.72 31.10 14.68
C PRO A 396 1.51 30.73 15.53
N ASP A 397 0.42 31.45 15.42
CA ASP A 397 -0.77 31.31 16.26
C ASP A 397 -2.06 31.10 15.43
N THR A 398 -3.12 30.71 16.12
CA THR A 398 -4.42 30.46 15.48
C THR A 398 -5.00 31.75 14.87
N ALA A 399 -4.75 32.91 15.47
CA ALA A 399 -5.27 34.19 14.98
C ALA A 399 -4.62 34.59 13.65
N SER A 400 -3.31 34.37 13.48
CA SER A 400 -2.61 34.64 12.23
C SER A 400 -3.07 33.69 11.10
N ARG A 401 -3.36 32.43 11.43
CA ARG A 401 -3.92 31.45 10.48
C ARG A 401 -5.35 31.77 10.07
N ALA A 402 -6.18 32.21 11.01
CA ALA A 402 -7.54 32.69 10.75
C ALA A 402 -7.52 33.89 9.80
N ARG A 403 -6.68 34.89 10.07
CA ARG A 403 -6.51 36.07 9.18
C ARG A 403 -6.05 35.66 7.76
N PHE A 404 -5.12 34.73 7.64
CA PHE A 404 -4.72 34.21 6.33
C PHE A 404 -5.93 33.60 5.60
N ALA A 405 -6.71 32.80 6.30
CA ALA A 405 -7.89 32.14 5.73
C ALA A 405 -8.92 33.16 5.21
N GLU A 406 -9.21 34.21 6.00
CA GLU A 406 -10.09 35.30 5.61
C GLU A 406 -9.55 36.10 4.42
N GLN A 407 -8.24 36.40 4.42
CA GLN A 407 -7.58 37.10 3.30
C GLN A 407 -7.64 36.27 2.03
N LEU A 408 -7.38 34.97 2.11
CA LEU A 408 -7.45 34.06 0.96
C LEU A 408 -8.88 33.97 0.42
N GLN A 409 -9.87 33.83 1.30
CA GLN A 409 -11.27 33.82 0.92
C GLN A 409 -11.68 35.15 0.23
N THR A 410 -11.25 36.26 0.78
CA THR A 410 -11.52 37.57 0.21
C THR A 410 -10.84 37.77 -1.15
N ALA A 411 -9.60 37.34 -1.30
CA ALA A 411 -8.86 37.44 -2.55
C ALA A 411 -9.47 36.58 -3.68
N LEU A 412 -10.07 35.45 -3.34
CA LEU A 412 -10.69 34.55 -4.31
C LEU A 412 -12.14 34.90 -4.62
N ARG A 413 -12.81 35.66 -3.74
CA ARG A 413 -14.16 36.20 -4.01
C ARG A 413 -14.12 37.11 -5.24
N GLY A 414 -14.96 36.81 -6.22
CA GLY A 414 -15.02 37.58 -7.47
C GLY A 414 -14.08 37.09 -8.58
N THR A 415 -13.27 36.06 -8.31
CA THR A 415 -12.50 35.41 -9.39
C THR A 415 -13.45 34.62 -10.29
N PRO A 416 -13.45 34.82 -11.62
CA PRO A 416 -14.33 34.10 -12.53
C PRO A 416 -14.14 32.58 -12.41
N GLY A 417 -15.24 31.84 -12.24
CA GLY A 417 -15.22 30.39 -12.08
C GLY A 417 -15.02 29.91 -10.64
N PHE A 418 -14.97 30.82 -9.67
CA PHE A 418 -14.87 30.52 -8.24
C PHE A 418 -16.19 30.92 -7.56
N GLU A 419 -16.88 29.97 -6.97
CA GLU A 419 -18.15 30.24 -6.25
C GLU A 419 -17.91 30.48 -4.76
N ASP A 420 -17.15 29.60 -4.10
CA ASP A 420 -16.85 29.74 -2.68
C ASP A 420 -15.55 29.00 -2.31
N LEU A 421 -14.93 29.37 -1.19
CA LEU A 421 -13.74 28.75 -0.62
C LEU A 421 -14.05 28.23 0.77
N MET A 422 -13.80 26.94 0.95
CA MET A 422 -13.83 26.33 2.29
C MET A 422 -12.43 25.96 2.73
N LEU A 423 -12.11 26.30 3.97
CA LEU A 423 -10.90 25.82 4.60
C LEU A 423 -11.26 24.89 5.75
N SER A 424 -10.52 23.80 5.84
CA SER A 424 -10.65 22.81 6.91
C SER A 424 -9.31 22.14 7.17
N THR A 425 -9.13 21.58 8.34
CA THR A 425 -7.91 20.85 8.70
C THR A 425 -7.81 19.51 7.95
N THR A 426 -8.94 18.96 7.56
CA THR A 426 -9.01 17.77 6.70
C THR A 426 -10.28 17.81 5.85
N PHE A 427 -10.30 17.10 4.73
CA PHE A 427 -11.48 16.96 3.90
C PHE A 427 -11.95 15.48 3.90
N PRO A 428 -13.27 15.22 3.86
CA PRO A 428 -13.78 13.85 3.73
C PRO A 428 -13.10 13.10 2.59
N LEU A 429 -12.68 11.87 2.83
CA LEU A 429 -11.91 10.99 1.93
C LEU A 429 -10.44 11.39 1.73
N PHE A 430 -9.99 12.56 2.20
CA PHE A 430 -8.61 13.03 2.08
C PHE A 430 -8.00 13.30 3.46
N GLY A 431 -6.89 12.65 3.74
CA GLY A 431 -6.19 12.81 5.01
C GLY A 431 -6.80 12.00 6.16
N ARG A 432 -6.23 12.17 7.34
CA ARG A 432 -6.76 11.59 8.58
C ARG A 432 -7.30 12.72 9.45
N PRO A 433 -8.56 12.67 9.86
CA PRO A 433 -9.10 13.63 10.79
C PRO A 433 -8.33 13.57 12.11
N GLY A 434 -8.22 14.71 12.79
CA GLY A 434 -7.77 14.75 14.17
C GLY A 434 -8.68 13.89 15.06
N ALA A 435 -8.22 13.53 16.23
CA ALA A 435 -9.05 12.86 17.24
C ALA A 435 -9.25 13.79 18.43
N THR A 436 -10.50 14.00 18.80
CA THR A 436 -10.87 14.79 20.00
C THR A 436 -11.51 13.88 21.01
N LEU A 437 -11.08 13.97 22.27
CA LEU A 437 -11.71 13.27 23.37
C LEU A 437 -12.95 14.05 23.79
N TYR A 438 -14.08 13.35 23.95
CA TYR A 438 -15.33 13.97 24.36
C TYR A 438 -15.96 13.27 25.57
N THR A 439 -16.79 14.02 26.28
CA THR A 439 -17.64 13.51 27.35
C THR A 439 -19.07 13.96 27.13
N ARG A 440 -20.03 13.23 27.67
CA ARG A 440 -21.44 13.67 27.68
C ARG A 440 -21.65 14.73 28.75
N PRO A 441 -22.57 15.69 28.56
CA PRO A 441 -22.82 16.78 29.51
C PRO A 441 -23.65 16.37 30.74
N ASP A 442 -23.77 15.07 31.04
CA ASP A 442 -24.57 14.49 32.13
C ASP A 442 -23.92 14.62 33.52
N GLY A 443 -22.93 15.48 33.68
CA GLY A 443 -22.42 15.97 34.97
C GLY A 443 -21.23 15.21 35.54
N ASN A 444 -20.95 14.01 35.12
CA ASN A 444 -19.75 13.29 35.53
C ASN A 444 -18.71 13.31 34.42
N VAL A 445 -17.61 14.06 34.64
CA VAL A 445 -16.49 14.09 33.68
C VAL A 445 -15.53 12.94 34.00
N PRO A 446 -15.54 11.86 33.21
CA PRO A 446 -14.66 10.74 33.46
C PRO A 446 -13.18 11.13 33.37
N ALA A 447 -12.31 10.33 33.94
CA ALA A 447 -10.86 10.48 33.77
C ALA A 447 -10.51 10.48 32.28
N VAL A 448 -9.46 11.21 31.88
CA VAL A 448 -9.07 11.38 30.48
C VAL A 448 -8.94 10.04 29.75
N ALA A 449 -8.42 9.02 30.42
CA ALA A 449 -8.26 7.68 29.89
C ALA A 449 -9.60 6.95 29.61
N GLU A 450 -10.68 7.35 30.22
CA GLU A 450 -12.03 6.76 30.05
C GLU A 450 -12.86 7.49 29.01
N ARG A 451 -12.39 8.65 28.54
CA ARG A 451 -13.12 9.46 27.54
C ARG A 451 -13.08 8.79 26.19
N LYS A 452 -14.18 8.89 25.46
CA LYS A 452 -14.26 8.36 24.10
C LYS A 452 -13.60 9.34 23.12
N GLY A 453 -12.85 8.80 22.16
CA GLY A 453 -12.32 9.57 21.06
C GLY A 453 -13.30 9.60 19.87
N ALA A 454 -13.42 10.75 19.25
CA ALA A 454 -14.11 10.91 17.98
C ALA A 454 -13.21 11.61 16.96
N PRO A 455 -13.29 11.24 15.67
CA PRO A 455 -12.66 12.03 14.62
C PRO A 455 -13.19 13.47 14.64
N SER A 456 -12.29 14.45 14.57
CA SER A 456 -12.64 15.86 14.55
C SER A 456 -12.01 16.56 13.35
N ASN A 457 -12.72 17.57 12.86
CA ASN A 457 -12.29 18.42 11.76
C ASN A 457 -12.60 19.87 12.11
N ASP A 458 -11.61 20.74 12.09
CA ASP A 458 -11.82 22.17 12.29
C ASP A 458 -12.14 22.78 10.93
N VAL A 459 -13.25 23.52 10.87
CA VAL A 459 -13.80 24.05 9.62
C VAL A 459 -14.13 25.53 9.77
N MET A 460 -14.06 26.28 8.67
CA MET A 460 -14.56 27.66 8.61
C MET A 460 -16.09 27.72 8.52
N PRO A 461 -16.71 28.84 8.93
CA PRO A 461 -18.12 29.10 8.69
C PRO A 461 -18.50 28.93 7.20
N GLY A 462 -19.65 28.33 6.94
CA GLY A 462 -20.14 28.04 5.58
C GLY A 462 -19.57 26.76 4.94
N TRP A 463 -18.69 26.03 5.63
CA TRP A 463 -18.10 24.81 5.10
C TRP A 463 -19.12 23.74 4.72
N PHE A 464 -20.16 23.52 5.55
CA PHE A 464 -21.19 22.52 5.28
C PHE A 464 -22.02 22.90 4.06
N ARG A 465 -22.35 24.19 3.89
CA ARG A 465 -23.08 24.69 2.72
C ARG A 465 -22.27 24.52 1.45
N ALA A 466 -21.01 24.91 1.45
CA ALA A 466 -20.17 24.83 0.27
C ALA A 466 -19.80 23.37 -0.09
N ALA A 467 -19.72 22.47 0.91
CA ALA A 467 -19.58 21.03 0.68
C ALA A 467 -20.89 20.34 0.24
N GLY A 468 -22.02 21.06 0.28
CA GLY A 468 -23.33 20.46 -0.01
C GLY A 468 -23.79 19.46 1.06
N ILE A 469 -23.29 19.58 2.29
CA ILE A 469 -23.66 18.69 3.42
C ILE A 469 -24.86 19.28 4.15
N PRO A 470 -26.04 18.61 4.14
CA PRO A 470 -27.24 19.15 4.78
C PRO A 470 -27.15 19.05 6.30
N LEU A 471 -27.49 20.14 6.97
CA LEU A 471 -27.69 20.16 8.42
C LEU A 471 -29.08 19.59 8.75
N ILE A 472 -29.12 18.57 9.61
CA ILE A 472 -30.38 17.89 9.99
C ILE A 472 -31.12 18.69 11.07
N ALA A 473 -30.37 19.31 11.99
CA ALA A 473 -30.87 20.14 13.09
C ALA A 473 -29.81 21.15 13.50
N GLY A 474 -30.25 22.27 14.09
CA GLY A 474 -29.36 23.33 14.53
C GLY A 474 -29.01 24.33 13.43
N ARG A 475 -27.85 24.96 13.55
CA ARG A 475 -27.33 25.98 12.61
C ARG A 475 -25.90 25.67 12.17
N ASP A 476 -25.48 26.24 11.06
CA ASP A 476 -24.07 26.26 10.65
C ASP A 476 -23.26 27.23 11.54
N PHE A 477 -21.95 27.10 11.49
CA PHE A 477 -21.03 28.05 12.11
C PHE A 477 -21.19 29.42 11.47
N ASN A 478 -20.98 30.48 12.29
CA ASN A 478 -21.03 31.89 11.86
C ASN A 478 -19.82 32.64 12.41
N GLU A 479 -19.71 33.94 12.06
CA GLU A 479 -18.61 34.82 12.47
C GLU A 479 -18.53 35.07 13.97
N GLN A 480 -19.56 34.72 14.74
CA GLN A 480 -19.59 34.89 16.21
C GLN A 480 -19.00 33.65 16.92
N ASP A 481 -18.80 32.56 16.21
CA ASP A 481 -18.22 31.32 16.75
C ASP A 481 -16.68 31.43 16.73
N VAL A 482 -16.12 32.36 17.50
CA VAL A 482 -14.68 32.65 17.59
C VAL A 482 -14.10 32.25 18.94
N LEU A 483 -12.77 32.31 19.08
CA LEU A 483 -12.02 31.82 20.24
C LEU A 483 -12.49 32.40 21.60
N ASP A 484 -12.99 33.64 21.63
CA ASP A 484 -13.42 34.31 22.85
C ASP A 484 -14.90 34.05 23.21
N HIS A 485 -15.57 33.20 22.46
CA HIS A 485 -16.95 32.77 22.68
C HIS A 485 -17.01 31.30 23.09
N PRO A 486 -18.14 30.81 23.65
CA PRO A 486 -18.30 29.42 23.98
C PRO A 486 -18.05 28.51 22.76
N ASN A 487 -17.20 27.51 22.93
CA ASN A 487 -16.91 26.52 21.86
C ASN A 487 -18.18 25.81 21.40
N VAL A 488 -18.43 25.82 20.10
CA VAL A 488 -19.56 25.14 19.46
C VAL A 488 -19.06 24.00 18.61
N ILE A 489 -19.83 22.93 18.56
CA ILE A 489 -19.54 21.76 17.72
C ILE A 489 -20.77 21.34 16.92
N ILE A 490 -20.51 20.82 15.73
CA ILE A 490 -21.53 20.13 14.93
C ILE A 490 -21.16 18.64 14.95
N ILE A 491 -22.10 17.81 15.34
CA ILE A 491 -21.87 16.35 15.44
C ILE A 491 -22.63 15.60 14.35
N SER A 492 -22.08 14.48 13.93
CA SER A 492 -22.75 13.61 12.95
C SER A 492 -24.01 12.96 13.57
N LYS A 493 -24.95 12.54 12.71
CA LYS A 493 -26.14 11.79 13.14
C LYS A 493 -25.79 10.53 13.94
N ALA A 494 -24.67 9.91 13.63
CA ALA A 494 -24.15 8.75 14.38
C ALA A 494 -23.62 9.14 15.76
N GLY A 495 -22.94 10.30 15.86
CA GLY A 495 -22.43 10.84 17.13
C GLY A 495 -23.52 11.39 18.06
N ALA A 496 -24.72 11.70 17.52
CA ALA A 496 -25.86 12.17 18.28
C ALA A 496 -26.67 11.02 18.96
N LYS A 497 -26.42 9.77 18.60
CA LYS A 497 -27.00 8.57 19.20
C LYS A 497 -26.11 8.04 20.33
#